data_2e3d9af8cc042c845b1f933c409898db
#
_entry.id   2e3d9af8cc042c845b1f933c409898db
#
_cell.length_a   1.000
_cell.length_b   1.000
_cell.length_c   1.000
_cell.angle_alpha   90.00
_cell.angle_beta   90.00
_cell.angle_gamma   90.00
#
_symmetry.space_group_name_H-M   'P 1'
#
loop_
_entity.id
_entity.type
_entity.pdbx_description
1 polymer ?
#
loop_
_entity_poly.entity_id
_entity_poly.type
_entity_poly.pdbx_seq_one_letter_code
_entity_poly.pdbx_strand_id
1 'polypeptide(L)'
;MKTYLKRLLIPILSGLIVCNFYSCDSDDEHTATPIAPILKEIKFPSENDIIPGQVAQINGLGFAKEDIVYLSNATNQKEKVEVTEVTDSYLKFIVPMEAGGEYTIIIERAGKQTVLNGTFKVPFVVPITDIVLPSGNVQPKSKVEIQGKGFEAGDVAVLYASFYPAGVEYNLPLTLNEEGVEFILPEGLYGVNSIMIVRGERKSNLGTITIETNVGDKLGGGVVFWVDATKAHGYIVNMSNIGTGTEQFGPEVNPSDAAGTSQSMGSGYTNTQNIVKKFNALQGANNWPEWQGVKIAAQLC
;
A
#
# COMPACT_ATOMS: atom_id res chain seq x y z
N MET A 1 -31.00 60.86 23.69
CA MET A 1 -32.43 61.14 23.51
C MET A 1 -33.19 59.85 23.64
N LYS A 2 -33.72 59.52 24.84
CA LYS A 2 -35.13 59.65 25.25
C LYS A 2 -36.04 58.89 24.31
N THR A 3 -36.63 57.86 24.74
CA THR A 3 -37.77 57.47 25.59
C THR A 3 -38.78 56.73 24.69
N TYR A 4 -39.58 55.75 25.04
CA TYR A 4 -40.50 55.37 26.13
C TYR A 4 -40.92 53.87 25.87
N LEU A 5 -40.85 53.04 26.81
CA LEU A 5 -41.77 52.43 27.77
C LEU A 5 -43.27 52.57 27.44
N LYS A 6 -43.99 51.51 27.16
CA LYS A 6 -45.41 51.31 27.50
C LYS A 6 -45.70 49.86 27.90
N ARG A 7 -45.93 49.71 29.19
CA ARG A 7 -46.66 48.66 29.87
C ARG A 7 -48.12 48.69 29.45
N LEU A 8 -48.73 47.55 29.24
CA LEU A 8 -50.17 47.38 29.41
C LEU A 8 -50.44 46.09 30.20
N LEU A 9 -50.97 46.33 31.41
CA LEU A 9 -51.57 45.38 32.35
C LEU A 9 -53.06 45.23 32.04
N ILE A 10 -53.63 44.09 32.54
CA ILE A 10 -55.05 43.96 33.04
C ILE A 10 -55.93 43.02 32.16
N PRO A 11 -56.85 42.23 32.72
CA PRO A 11 -56.93 41.56 34.03
C PRO A 11 -57.42 40.10 33.99
N ILE A 12 -57.35 39.54 35.19
CA ILE A 12 -57.95 38.28 35.69
C ILE A 12 -59.48 38.25 35.46
N LEU A 13 -60.01 37.08 34.99
CA LEU A 13 -61.38 36.69 35.31
C LEU A 13 -61.41 35.21 35.63
N SER A 14 -61.72 34.96 36.87
CA SER A 14 -62.00 33.68 37.51
C SER A 14 -63.21 32.96 36.85
N GLY A 15 -63.06 31.68 36.62
CA GLY A 15 -64.15 30.78 36.33
C GLY A 15 -63.83 29.39 36.86
N LEU A 16 -64.25 29.17 38.11
CA LEU A 16 -64.21 27.88 38.80
C LEU A 16 -65.25 26.97 38.13
N ILE A 17 -64.84 25.93 37.44
CA ILE A 17 -65.66 24.75 37.12
C ILE A 17 -64.93 23.53 37.61
N VAL A 18 -65.38 22.99 38.73
CA VAL A 18 -65.01 21.72 39.29
C VAL A 18 -65.78 20.66 38.50
N CYS A 19 -65.11 19.94 37.66
CA CYS A 19 -65.59 18.62 37.15
C CYS A 19 -64.64 17.55 37.68
N ASN A 20 -65.06 16.89 38.73
CA ASN A 20 -64.44 15.63 39.11
C ASN A 20 -64.78 14.57 38.11
N PHE A 21 -63.85 14.27 37.21
CA PHE A 21 -63.81 13.00 36.54
C PHE A 21 -62.75 12.16 37.18
N TYR A 22 -63.16 11.21 38.01
CA TYR A 22 -62.35 10.08 38.31
C TYR A 22 -62.18 9.26 37.05
N SER A 23 -61.14 9.48 36.32
CA SER A 23 -60.61 8.52 35.33
C SER A 23 -59.45 7.81 36.04
N CYS A 24 -59.64 6.62 36.47
CA CYS A 24 -58.58 5.65 36.71
C CYS A 24 -58.02 5.29 35.35
N ASP A 25 -57.02 6.03 34.91
CA ASP A 25 -56.10 5.58 33.91
C ASP A 25 -54.80 5.21 34.65
N SER A 26 -54.73 3.92 34.96
CA SER A 26 -53.47 3.28 35.33
C SER A 26 -52.72 3.06 34.00
N ASP A 27 -52.22 4.11 33.42
CA ASP A 27 -51.14 4.06 32.45
C ASP A 27 -49.87 3.75 33.31
N ASP A 28 -49.73 2.50 33.62
CA ASP A 28 -48.39 1.95 33.88
C ASP A 28 -47.61 2.15 32.60
N GLU A 29 -46.98 3.32 32.46
CA GLU A 29 -45.82 3.46 31.60
C GLU A 29 -44.79 2.44 32.10
N HIS A 30 -44.93 1.22 31.63
CA HIS A 30 -43.83 0.30 31.61
C HIS A 30 -42.75 0.94 30.76
N THR A 31 -41.94 1.82 31.35
CA THR A 31 -40.65 2.19 30.81
C THR A 31 -39.84 0.92 30.68
N ALA A 32 -40.00 0.27 29.51
CA ALA A 32 -39.24 -0.95 29.21
C ALA A 32 -37.77 -0.63 29.48
N THR A 33 -37.17 -1.31 30.42
CA THR A 33 -35.77 -1.13 30.73
C THR A 33 -34.98 -1.33 29.44
N PRO A 34 -34.19 -0.34 28.96
CA PRO A 34 -33.46 -0.50 27.73
C PRO A 34 -32.62 -1.78 27.77
N ILE A 35 -32.81 -2.65 26.80
CA ILE A 35 -32.05 -3.90 26.66
C ILE A 35 -30.90 -3.65 25.70
N ALA A 36 -29.72 -4.19 26.02
CA ALA A 36 -28.57 -4.11 25.11
C ALA A 36 -28.89 -4.76 23.75
N PRO A 37 -28.37 -4.24 22.65
CA PRO A 37 -28.59 -4.80 21.32
C PRO A 37 -28.23 -6.29 21.26
N ILE A 38 -29.15 -7.12 20.78
CA ILE A 38 -28.93 -8.55 20.56
C ILE A 38 -28.51 -8.72 19.09
N LEU A 39 -27.23 -8.91 18.87
CA LEU A 39 -26.63 -9.04 17.55
C LEU A 39 -26.16 -10.48 17.32
N LYS A 40 -26.39 -11.00 16.11
CA LYS A 40 -26.08 -12.40 15.75
C LYS A 40 -25.38 -12.46 14.41
N GLU A 41 -24.66 -13.56 14.18
CA GLU A 41 -24.02 -13.90 12.90
C GLU A 41 -23.08 -12.81 12.37
N ILE A 42 -22.36 -12.15 13.27
CA ILE A 42 -21.47 -11.05 12.93
C ILE A 42 -20.32 -11.54 12.05
N LYS A 43 -20.13 -10.87 10.94
CA LYS A 43 -19.01 -11.08 10.01
C LYS A 43 -18.36 -9.74 9.69
N PHE A 44 -17.08 -9.63 10.02
CA PHE A 44 -16.26 -8.48 9.64
C PHE A 44 -15.78 -8.60 8.19
N PRO A 45 -15.51 -7.48 7.51
CA PRO A 45 -14.83 -7.47 6.22
C PRO A 45 -13.40 -8.01 6.38
N SER A 46 -12.81 -8.43 5.25
CA SER A 46 -11.38 -8.76 5.22
C SER A 46 -10.54 -7.51 5.47
N GLU A 47 -9.40 -7.66 6.17
CA GLU A 47 -8.47 -6.55 6.41
C GLU A 47 -8.05 -5.83 5.11
N ASN A 48 -7.89 -6.57 4.02
CA ASN A 48 -7.51 -6.02 2.71
C ASN A 48 -8.62 -5.17 2.06
N ASP A 49 -9.87 -5.31 2.53
CA ASP A 49 -11.02 -4.55 2.03
C ASP A 49 -11.30 -3.28 2.85
N ILE A 50 -10.49 -3.04 3.89
CA ILE A 50 -10.65 -1.91 4.79
C ILE A 50 -9.64 -0.83 4.44
N ILE A 51 -10.15 0.36 4.13
CA ILE A 51 -9.34 1.53 3.82
C ILE A 51 -9.73 2.66 4.77
N PRO A 52 -8.80 3.24 5.55
CA PRO A 52 -9.07 4.43 6.35
C PRO A 52 -9.71 5.54 5.50
N GLY A 53 -10.71 6.20 6.04
CA GLY A 53 -11.50 7.22 5.34
C GLY A 53 -12.59 6.68 4.40
N GLN A 54 -12.66 5.39 4.16
CA GLN A 54 -13.67 4.74 3.32
C GLN A 54 -14.75 4.04 4.16
N VAL A 55 -15.83 3.68 3.49
CA VAL A 55 -16.95 2.95 4.10
C VAL A 55 -16.57 1.47 4.30
N ALA A 56 -16.68 0.97 5.53
CA ALA A 56 -16.63 -0.45 5.84
C ALA A 56 -18.03 -0.99 6.13
N GLN A 57 -18.27 -2.28 5.83
CA GLN A 57 -19.53 -2.96 6.09
C GLN A 57 -19.34 -4.14 7.04
N ILE A 58 -20.16 -4.20 8.07
CA ILE A 58 -20.29 -5.37 8.96
C ILE A 58 -21.62 -6.04 8.62
N ASN A 59 -21.57 -7.33 8.34
CA ASN A 59 -22.77 -8.14 8.16
C ASN A 59 -23.16 -8.81 9.46
N GLY A 60 -24.47 -9.03 9.67
CA GLY A 60 -25.02 -9.64 10.87
C GLY A 60 -26.51 -9.40 10.96
N LEU A 61 -27.13 -9.85 12.04
CA LEU A 61 -28.57 -9.69 12.28
C LEU A 61 -28.81 -8.86 13.55
N GLY A 62 -29.87 -8.05 13.52
CA GLY A 62 -30.36 -7.31 14.68
C GLY A 62 -29.83 -5.87 14.77
N PHE A 63 -29.21 -5.34 13.74
CA PHE A 63 -28.86 -3.91 13.66
C PHE A 63 -30.12 -3.05 13.55
N ALA A 64 -30.05 -1.81 14.04
CA ALA A 64 -31.15 -0.85 13.97
C ALA A 64 -30.62 0.55 13.71
N LYS A 65 -31.47 1.44 13.18
CA LYS A 65 -31.10 2.81 12.80
C LYS A 65 -30.60 3.68 13.96
N GLU A 66 -31.00 3.31 15.17
CA GLU A 66 -30.60 4.02 16.41
C GLU A 66 -29.24 3.56 16.94
N ASP A 67 -28.59 2.61 16.26
CA ASP A 67 -27.28 2.09 16.68
C ASP A 67 -26.19 3.13 16.52
N ILE A 68 -25.42 3.30 17.59
CA ILE A 68 -24.22 4.09 17.63
C ILE A 68 -23.04 3.11 17.63
N VAL A 69 -22.07 3.34 16.75
CA VAL A 69 -20.90 2.47 16.60
C VAL A 69 -19.68 3.16 17.17
N TYR A 70 -18.91 2.39 17.95
CA TYR A 70 -17.60 2.80 18.44
C TYR A 70 -16.54 1.78 18.03
N LEU A 71 -15.38 2.28 17.64
CA LEU A 71 -14.14 1.51 17.55
C LEU A 71 -13.37 1.69 18.86
N SER A 72 -13.03 0.58 19.52
CA SER A 72 -12.21 0.58 20.73
C SER A 72 -10.88 -0.08 20.45
N ASN A 73 -9.77 0.63 20.64
CA ASN A 73 -8.42 0.11 20.45
C ASN A 73 -7.93 -0.71 21.67
N ALA A 74 -6.71 -1.25 21.57
CA ALA A 74 -6.11 -2.06 22.64
C ALA A 74 -5.94 -1.31 23.98
N THR A 75 -5.93 0.03 23.97
CA THR A 75 -5.87 0.86 25.19
C THR A 75 -7.26 1.24 25.72
N ASN A 76 -8.31 0.64 25.18
CA ASN A 76 -9.72 0.93 25.49
C ASN A 76 -10.17 2.38 25.21
N GLN A 77 -9.46 3.08 24.35
CA GLN A 77 -9.94 4.35 23.84
C GLN A 77 -11.04 4.08 22.80
N LYS A 78 -12.19 4.70 23.01
CA LYS A 78 -13.37 4.56 22.17
C LYS A 78 -13.51 5.76 21.28
N GLU A 79 -13.62 5.53 20.00
CA GLU A 79 -13.92 6.54 18.98
C GLU A 79 -15.29 6.25 18.37
N LYS A 80 -16.19 7.21 18.41
CA LYS A 80 -17.48 7.15 17.74
C LYS A 80 -17.28 7.32 16.25
N VAL A 81 -17.82 6.39 15.44
CA VAL A 81 -17.71 6.47 13.99
C VAL A 81 -19.04 6.92 13.35
N GLU A 82 -18.94 7.51 12.18
CA GLU A 82 -20.10 7.91 11.38
C GLU A 82 -20.73 6.70 10.70
N VAL A 83 -21.98 6.41 11.05
CA VAL A 83 -22.79 5.34 10.44
C VAL A 83 -23.48 5.91 9.20
N THR A 84 -23.26 5.30 8.05
CA THR A 84 -23.79 5.77 6.75
C THR A 84 -25.05 5.03 6.33
N GLU A 85 -25.19 3.76 6.72
CA GLU A 85 -26.34 2.92 6.37
C GLU A 85 -26.55 1.82 7.39
N VAL A 86 -27.79 1.55 7.75
CA VAL A 86 -28.17 0.45 8.64
C VAL A 86 -29.38 -0.27 8.09
N THR A 87 -29.30 -1.59 8.04
CA THR A 87 -30.40 -2.52 7.83
C THR A 87 -30.42 -3.56 8.96
N ASP A 88 -31.38 -4.43 8.98
CA ASP A 88 -31.41 -5.56 9.95
C ASP A 88 -30.32 -6.61 9.71
N SER A 89 -29.67 -6.59 8.53
CA SER A 89 -28.69 -7.59 8.08
C SER A 89 -27.26 -7.05 7.87
N TYR A 90 -27.08 -5.73 7.87
CA TYR A 90 -25.76 -5.11 7.82
C TYR A 90 -25.77 -3.68 8.37
N LEU A 91 -24.58 -3.21 8.72
CA LEU A 91 -24.29 -1.85 9.12
C LEU A 91 -23.06 -1.36 8.38
N LYS A 92 -23.12 -0.12 7.82
CA LYS A 92 -22.00 0.56 7.17
C LYS A 92 -21.59 1.78 7.97
N PHE A 93 -20.30 2.01 8.07
CA PHE A 93 -19.73 3.17 8.73
C PHE A 93 -18.44 3.63 8.05
N ILE A 94 -18.05 4.89 8.27
CA ILE A 94 -16.77 5.42 7.79
C ILE A 94 -15.68 5.02 8.76
N VAL A 95 -14.64 4.34 8.25
CA VAL A 95 -13.42 4.04 9.04
C VAL A 95 -12.68 5.35 9.28
N PRO A 96 -12.33 5.70 10.53
CA PRO A 96 -11.57 6.94 10.77
C PRO A 96 -10.29 6.98 9.96
N MET A 97 -9.95 8.17 9.43
CA MET A 97 -8.77 8.37 8.59
C MET A 97 -7.48 7.94 9.29
N GLU A 98 -7.40 8.19 10.60
CA GLU A 98 -6.25 7.86 11.43
C GLU A 98 -6.29 6.45 12.03
N ALA A 99 -7.31 5.64 11.71
CA ALA A 99 -7.39 4.29 12.21
C ALA A 99 -6.26 3.41 11.63
N GLY A 100 -5.77 2.50 12.45
CA GLY A 100 -4.78 1.49 12.08
C GLY A 100 -4.56 0.52 13.23
N GLY A 101 -4.43 -0.77 12.93
CA GLY A 101 -4.31 -1.83 13.95
C GLY A 101 -5.61 -2.55 14.26
N GLU A 102 -5.70 -3.10 15.45
CA GLU A 102 -6.83 -3.94 15.87
C GLU A 102 -7.81 -3.17 16.74
N TYR A 103 -9.09 -3.29 16.42
CA TYR A 103 -10.19 -2.67 17.13
C TYR A 103 -11.24 -3.69 17.54
N THR A 104 -11.85 -3.46 18.69
CA THR A 104 -13.11 -4.07 19.09
C THR A 104 -14.24 -3.12 18.71
N ILE A 105 -15.30 -3.64 18.10
CA ILE A 105 -16.48 -2.86 17.75
C ILE A 105 -17.51 -2.96 18.85
N ILE A 106 -18.04 -1.80 19.26
CA ILE A 106 -19.07 -1.69 20.28
C ILE A 106 -20.29 -1.02 19.65
N ILE A 107 -21.44 -1.67 19.76
CA ILE A 107 -22.73 -1.12 19.34
C ILE A 107 -23.49 -0.66 20.57
N GLU A 108 -23.94 0.58 20.55
CA GLU A 108 -24.76 1.16 21.61
C GLU A 108 -26.16 1.48 21.08
N ARG A 109 -27.19 1.07 21.84
CA ARG A 109 -28.61 1.37 21.59
C ARG A 109 -29.26 1.76 22.91
N ALA A 110 -29.93 2.90 22.96
CA ALA A 110 -30.60 3.42 24.15
C ALA A 110 -29.69 3.39 25.40
N GLY A 111 -28.40 3.74 25.25
CA GLY A 111 -27.42 3.76 26.33
C GLY A 111 -26.92 2.41 26.80
N LYS A 112 -27.32 1.29 26.16
CA LYS A 112 -26.83 -0.05 26.45
C LYS A 112 -25.86 -0.48 25.35
N GLN A 113 -24.72 -1.05 25.75
CA GLN A 113 -23.63 -1.44 24.86
C GLN A 113 -23.54 -2.95 24.70
N THR A 114 -23.30 -3.38 23.46
CA THR A 114 -22.93 -4.75 23.11
C THR A 114 -21.59 -4.73 22.41
N VAL A 115 -20.65 -5.51 22.91
CA VAL A 115 -19.34 -5.72 22.30
C VAL A 115 -19.46 -6.83 21.25
N LEU A 116 -19.07 -6.58 20.01
CA LEU A 116 -19.07 -7.60 18.97
C LEU A 116 -17.92 -8.60 19.18
N ASN A 117 -18.23 -9.88 19.03
CA ASN A 117 -17.21 -10.92 19.08
C ASN A 117 -16.35 -10.88 17.81
N GLY A 118 -15.04 -10.82 17.96
CA GLY A 118 -14.06 -10.75 16.90
C GLY A 118 -13.30 -9.43 16.89
N THR A 119 -12.31 -9.37 16.04
CA THR A 119 -11.42 -8.21 15.90
C THR A 119 -11.61 -7.57 14.53
N PHE A 120 -11.84 -6.27 14.50
CA PHE A 120 -11.86 -5.46 13.29
C PHE A 120 -10.45 -4.93 13.05
N LYS A 121 -9.81 -5.41 12.00
CA LYS A 121 -8.42 -5.04 11.68
C LYS A 121 -8.39 -3.99 10.59
N VAL A 122 -7.75 -2.87 10.88
CA VAL A 122 -7.53 -1.77 9.94
C VAL A 122 -6.05 -1.74 9.55
N PRO A 123 -5.71 -1.83 8.26
CA PRO A 123 -4.31 -1.80 7.85
C PRO A 123 -3.67 -0.44 8.15
N PHE A 124 -2.37 -0.44 8.47
CA PHE A 124 -1.58 0.78 8.63
C PHE A 124 -1.20 1.36 7.27
N VAL A 125 -2.18 1.89 6.53
CA VAL A 125 -1.96 2.51 5.23
C VAL A 125 -2.01 4.03 5.31
N VAL A 126 -1.26 4.71 4.43
CA VAL A 126 -1.45 6.15 4.19
C VAL A 126 -2.71 6.31 3.35
N PRO A 127 -3.72 7.06 3.78
CA PRO A 127 -5.02 7.13 3.11
C PRO A 127 -4.96 8.08 1.90
N ILE A 128 -4.29 7.65 0.83
CA ILE A 128 -4.17 8.38 -0.43
C ILE A 128 -5.17 7.82 -1.44
N THR A 129 -5.90 8.71 -2.11
CA THR A 129 -6.93 8.36 -3.09
C THR A 129 -6.72 9.11 -4.41
N ASP A 130 -7.44 8.72 -5.46
CA ASP A 130 -7.44 9.38 -6.77
C ASP A 130 -6.03 9.45 -7.41
N ILE A 131 -5.23 8.39 -7.21
CA ILE A 131 -3.83 8.36 -7.64
C ILE A 131 -3.73 8.32 -9.17
N VAL A 132 -2.96 9.27 -9.72
CA VAL A 132 -2.54 9.26 -11.12
C VAL A 132 -1.02 9.33 -11.16
N LEU A 133 -0.40 8.25 -11.61
CA LEU A 133 1.04 8.18 -11.85
C LEU A 133 1.38 8.73 -13.23
N PRO A 134 2.63 9.19 -13.46
CA PRO A 134 3.09 9.63 -14.79
C PRO A 134 2.81 8.56 -15.85
N SER A 135 2.25 8.98 -16.98
CA SER A 135 2.06 8.13 -18.15
C SER A 135 3.36 8.05 -18.97
N GLY A 136 3.86 6.84 -19.18
CA GLY A 136 5.10 6.60 -19.91
C GLY A 136 6.35 6.66 -19.03
N ASN A 137 7.50 6.68 -19.70
CA ASN A 137 8.79 6.66 -19.02
C ASN A 137 9.17 8.06 -18.53
N VAL A 138 9.73 8.13 -17.33
CA VAL A 138 10.29 9.36 -16.76
C VAL A 138 11.80 9.40 -16.97
N GLN A 139 12.35 10.60 -17.12
CA GLN A 139 13.80 10.77 -17.30
C GLN A 139 14.53 10.67 -15.94
N PRO A 140 15.74 10.10 -15.89
CA PRO A 140 16.61 10.23 -14.73
C PRO A 140 16.84 11.70 -14.35
N LYS A 141 16.93 11.99 -13.06
CA LYS A 141 17.11 13.35 -12.51
C LYS A 141 15.99 14.35 -12.81
N SER A 142 14.89 13.88 -13.40
CA SER A 142 13.72 14.75 -13.65
C SER A 142 12.84 14.89 -12.43
N LYS A 143 11.99 15.90 -12.47
CA LYS A 143 10.87 16.06 -11.56
C LYS A 143 9.78 15.04 -11.92
N VAL A 144 9.27 14.33 -10.92
CA VAL A 144 8.12 13.43 -11.02
C VAL A 144 6.97 14.06 -10.26
N GLU A 145 5.82 14.14 -10.88
CA GLU A 145 4.57 14.60 -10.29
C GLU A 145 3.61 13.42 -10.16
N ILE A 146 2.99 13.28 -8.99
CA ILE A 146 1.95 12.30 -8.70
C ILE A 146 0.71 13.07 -8.27
N GLN A 147 -0.38 12.92 -9.03
CA GLN A 147 -1.65 13.47 -8.64
C GLN A 147 -2.33 12.55 -7.63
N GLY A 148 -3.11 13.11 -6.72
CA GLY A 148 -3.85 12.37 -5.73
C GLY A 148 -4.25 13.24 -4.55
N LYS A 149 -5.10 12.67 -3.68
CA LYS A 149 -5.58 13.33 -2.46
C LYS A 149 -5.07 12.62 -1.23
N GLY A 150 -4.95 13.33 -0.12
CA GLY A 150 -4.55 12.76 1.16
C GLY A 150 -3.04 12.77 1.41
N PHE A 151 -2.25 13.39 0.56
CA PHE A 151 -0.83 13.67 0.84
C PHE A 151 -0.69 14.77 1.90
N GLU A 152 0.32 14.65 2.75
CA GLU A 152 0.59 15.59 3.84
C GLU A 152 2.07 15.98 3.91
N ALA A 153 2.34 17.12 4.54
CA ALA A 153 3.70 17.57 4.78
C ALA A 153 4.45 16.54 5.66
N GLY A 154 5.62 16.12 5.21
CA GLY A 154 6.41 15.10 5.90
C GLY A 154 6.24 13.68 5.36
N ASP A 155 5.34 13.47 4.40
CA ASP A 155 5.31 12.22 3.63
C ASP A 155 6.63 12.05 2.87
N VAL A 156 7.05 10.78 2.72
CA VAL A 156 8.27 10.41 2.01
C VAL A 156 7.90 9.41 0.92
N ALA A 157 8.34 9.67 -0.32
CA ALA A 157 8.30 8.65 -1.35
C ALA A 157 9.50 7.71 -1.19
N VAL A 158 9.22 6.42 -1.16
CA VAL A 158 10.24 5.38 -1.18
C VAL A 158 10.18 4.65 -2.50
N LEU A 159 11.25 4.72 -3.27
CA LEU A 159 11.38 4.00 -4.53
C LEU A 159 12.16 2.70 -4.31
N TYR A 160 11.58 1.61 -4.78
CA TYR A 160 12.20 0.29 -4.79
C TYR A 160 12.53 -0.08 -6.23
N ALA A 161 13.82 -0.16 -6.53
CA ALA A 161 14.28 -0.65 -7.82
C ALA A 161 14.12 -2.18 -7.86
N SER A 162 13.36 -2.70 -8.83
CA SER A 162 13.22 -4.15 -9.04
C SER A 162 14.53 -4.81 -9.50
N PHE A 163 15.51 -4.02 -9.87
CA PHE A 163 16.76 -4.44 -10.51
C PHE A 163 17.91 -4.75 -9.54
N TYR A 164 17.82 -4.36 -8.27
CA TYR A 164 18.89 -4.56 -7.29
C TYR A 164 18.56 -5.75 -6.39
N PRO A 165 19.48 -6.75 -6.27
CA PRO A 165 19.20 -7.94 -5.47
C PRO A 165 18.96 -7.68 -3.99
N ALA A 166 19.27 -6.49 -3.49
CA ALA A 166 19.17 -6.13 -2.07
C ALA A 166 18.09 -5.10 -1.76
N GLY A 167 17.24 -4.73 -2.73
CA GLY A 167 16.17 -3.75 -2.49
C GLY A 167 16.74 -2.42 -2.00
N VAL A 168 17.53 -1.73 -2.81
CA VAL A 168 17.98 -0.39 -2.46
C VAL A 168 16.77 0.53 -2.40
N GLU A 169 16.54 1.09 -1.22
CA GLU A 169 15.47 2.04 -0.97
C GLU A 169 16.00 3.46 -1.16
N TYR A 170 15.28 4.24 -1.95
CA TYR A 170 15.55 5.67 -2.10
C TYR A 170 14.44 6.45 -1.43
N ASN A 171 14.76 7.06 -0.30
CA ASN A 171 13.83 7.91 0.44
C ASN A 171 13.88 9.34 -0.12
N LEU A 172 12.80 9.77 -0.75
CA LEU A 172 12.71 11.05 -1.43
C LEU A 172 11.71 11.96 -0.71
N PRO A 173 12.16 13.15 -0.25
CA PRO A 173 11.25 14.10 0.34
C PRO A 173 10.24 14.57 -0.72
N LEU A 174 8.98 14.68 -0.33
CA LEU A 174 7.90 15.15 -1.17
C LEU A 174 7.67 16.65 -0.98
N THR A 175 7.37 17.34 -2.05
CA THR A 175 6.84 18.70 -2.06
C THR A 175 5.36 18.64 -2.44
N LEU A 176 4.48 19.17 -1.58
CA LEU A 176 3.05 19.29 -1.88
C LEU A 176 2.82 20.33 -2.98
N ASN A 177 1.90 20.06 -3.88
CA ASN A 177 1.37 20.99 -4.86
C ASN A 177 -0.17 20.95 -4.87
N GLU A 178 -0.83 21.71 -5.75
CA GLU A 178 -2.29 21.82 -5.78
C GLU A 178 -3.00 20.52 -6.18
N GLU A 179 -2.33 19.65 -6.95
CA GLU A 179 -2.92 18.42 -7.49
C GLU A 179 -2.43 17.14 -6.78
N GLY A 180 -1.41 17.26 -5.92
CA GLY A 180 -0.81 16.12 -5.23
C GLY A 180 0.58 16.41 -4.70
N VAL A 181 1.59 15.69 -5.20
CA VAL A 181 2.99 15.81 -4.76
C VAL A 181 3.97 15.76 -5.92
N GLU A 182 5.16 16.31 -5.68
CA GLU A 182 6.29 16.21 -6.60
C GLU A 182 7.57 15.85 -5.85
N PHE A 183 8.50 15.21 -6.54
CA PHE A 183 9.85 14.93 -6.08
C PHE A 183 10.85 14.84 -7.23
N ILE A 184 12.13 14.93 -6.92
CA ILE A 184 13.21 14.82 -7.91
C ILE A 184 13.81 13.42 -7.86
N LEU A 185 13.90 12.75 -9.00
CA LEU A 185 14.57 11.46 -9.12
C LEU A 185 16.08 11.61 -8.86
N PRO A 186 16.68 10.76 -8.02
CA PRO A 186 18.13 10.76 -7.85
C PRO A 186 18.84 10.21 -9.07
N GLU A 187 20.13 10.45 -9.13
CA GLU A 187 21.00 9.79 -10.11
C GLU A 187 21.12 8.29 -9.79
N GLY A 188 21.22 7.46 -10.85
CA GLY A 188 21.45 6.02 -10.70
C GLY A 188 20.19 5.17 -10.52
N LEU A 189 18.99 5.78 -10.59
CA LEU A 189 17.72 5.05 -10.67
C LEU A 189 17.32 4.87 -12.13
N TYR A 190 17.02 3.62 -12.51
CA TYR A 190 16.63 3.24 -13.86
C TYR A 190 15.62 2.07 -13.81
N GLY A 191 14.94 1.84 -14.95
CA GLY A 191 14.01 0.72 -15.12
C GLY A 191 12.73 0.87 -14.32
N VAL A 192 12.07 -0.25 -14.03
CA VAL A 192 10.80 -0.28 -13.31
C VAL A 192 11.04 -0.16 -11.80
N ASN A 193 10.41 0.82 -11.17
CA ASN A 193 10.50 1.09 -9.74
C ASN A 193 9.11 1.14 -9.12
N SER A 194 8.90 0.45 -8.00
CA SER A 194 7.69 0.60 -7.19
C SER A 194 7.77 1.87 -6.36
N ILE A 195 6.67 2.60 -6.27
CA ILE A 195 6.55 3.79 -5.44
C ILE A 195 5.72 3.45 -4.21
N MET A 196 6.29 3.70 -3.05
CA MET A 196 5.58 3.62 -1.78
C MET A 196 5.59 4.98 -1.09
N ILE A 197 4.49 5.39 -0.52
CA ILE A 197 4.43 6.55 0.38
C ILE A 197 4.49 6.07 1.81
N VAL A 198 5.33 6.73 2.61
CA VAL A 198 5.53 6.45 4.03
C VAL A 198 5.20 7.69 4.85
N ARG A 199 4.34 7.52 5.86
CA ARG A 199 3.96 8.51 6.88
C ARG A 199 4.06 7.85 8.25
N GLY A 200 5.15 8.10 8.97
CA GLY A 200 5.43 7.38 10.22
C GLY A 200 5.50 5.87 9.99
N GLU A 201 4.64 5.11 10.65
CA GLU A 201 4.56 3.65 10.49
C GLU A 201 3.65 3.20 9.33
N ARG A 202 2.90 4.12 8.74
CA ARG A 202 1.95 3.84 7.65
C ARG A 202 2.65 3.80 6.31
N LYS A 203 2.21 2.88 5.44
CA LYS A 203 2.79 2.70 4.12
C LYS A 203 1.69 2.43 3.10
N SER A 204 1.79 3.06 1.94
CA SER A 204 0.89 2.78 0.81
C SER A 204 1.66 2.64 -0.48
N ASN A 205 1.43 1.56 -1.18
CA ASN A 205 1.98 1.34 -2.52
C ASN A 205 1.09 2.05 -3.54
N LEU A 206 1.67 2.98 -4.29
CA LEU A 206 0.97 3.74 -5.33
C LEU A 206 1.02 3.07 -6.70
N GLY A 207 1.86 2.05 -6.88
CA GLY A 207 2.10 1.41 -8.17
C GLY A 207 3.56 1.52 -8.61
N THR A 208 3.79 1.58 -9.92
CA THR A 208 5.13 1.59 -10.50
C THR A 208 5.31 2.74 -11.48
N ILE A 209 6.55 3.25 -11.57
CA ILE A 209 7.01 4.12 -12.65
C ILE A 209 8.17 3.45 -13.38
N THR A 210 8.31 3.77 -14.66
CA THR A 210 9.46 3.35 -15.46
C THR A 210 10.39 4.53 -15.67
N ILE A 211 11.63 4.40 -15.21
CA ILE A 211 12.68 5.40 -15.40
C ILE A 211 13.50 4.96 -16.61
N GLU A 212 13.66 5.85 -17.58
CA GLU A 212 14.40 5.52 -18.82
C GLU A 212 15.81 5.04 -18.52
N THR A 213 16.20 3.98 -19.22
CA THR A 213 17.57 3.49 -19.30
C THR A 213 18.11 3.79 -20.68
N ASN A 214 19.28 4.38 -20.78
CA ASN A 214 19.91 4.72 -22.05
C ASN A 214 21.26 4.03 -22.19
N VAL A 215 21.65 3.75 -23.44
CA VAL A 215 23.00 3.25 -23.71
C VAL A 215 24.04 4.28 -23.25
N GLY A 216 25.03 3.83 -22.49
CA GLY A 216 26.03 4.66 -21.86
C GLY A 216 25.78 5.00 -20.39
N ASP A 217 24.57 4.73 -19.85
CA ASP A 217 24.27 4.93 -18.44
C ASP A 217 25.13 3.98 -17.57
N LYS A 218 25.54 4.48 -16.39
CA LYS A 218 26.28 3.68 -15.40
C LYS A 218 25.31 3.10 -14.40
N LEU A 219 25.18 1.77 -14.40
CA LEU A 219 24.21 1.05 -13.59
C LEU A 219 24.82 -0.26 -13.08
N GLY A 220 24.58 -0.60 -11.79
CA GLY A 220 25.00 -1.89 -11.23
C GLY A 220 26.49 -2.19 -11.32
N GLY A 221 27.34 -1.14 -11.32
CA GLY A 221 28.82 -1.28 -11.45
C GLY A 221 29.30 -1.41 -12.87
N GLY A 222 28.44 -1.36 -13.89
CA GLY A 222 28.75 -1.45 -15.29
C GLY A 222 28.24 -0.26 -16.11
N VAL A 223 28.33 -0.40 -17.42
CA VAL A 223 27.81 0.55 -18.41
C VAL A 223 26.72 -0.16 -19.24
N VAL A 224 25.58 0.49 -19.40
CA VAL A 224 24.51 -0.02 -20.27
C VAL A 224 24.98 0.02 -21.72
N PHE A 225 25.02 -1.11 -22.38
CA PHE A 225 25.43 -1.19 -23.79
C PHE A 225 24.29 -1.53 -24.74
N TRP A 226 23.15 -1.94 -24.20
CA TRP A 226 21.94 -2.21 -24.98
C TRP A 226 20.72 -1.97 -24.13
N VAL A 227 19.64 -1.46 -24.71
CA VAL A 227 18.32 -1.30 -24.10
C VAL A 227 17.25 -1.80 -25.08
N ASP A 228 16.14 -2.30 -24.51
CA ASP A 228 14.99 -2.68 -25.31
C ASP A 228 14.21 -1.44 -25.83
N ALA A 229 13.19 -1.69 -26.68
CA ALA A 229 12.37 -0.62 -27.25
C ALA A 229 11.57 0.16 -26.18
N THR A 230 11.31 -0.44 -25.02
CA THR A 230 10.60 0.19 -23.91
C THR A 230 11.51 1.05 -23.04
N LYS A 231 12.83 0.91 -23.17
CA LYS A 231 13.86 1.52 -22.32
C LYS A 231 13.73 1.17 -20.82
N ALA A 232 12.91 0.18 -20.50
CA ALA A 232 12.73 -0.32 -19.14
C ALA A 232 13.78 -1.37 -18.74
N HIS A 233 14.35 -2.06 -19.73
CA HIS A 233 15.32 -3.13 -19.54
C HIS A 233 16.53 -2.95 -20.44
N GLY A 234 17.68 -3.40 -19.96
CA GLY A 234 18.92 -3.30 -20.72
C GLY A 234 19.96 -4.33 -20.27
N TYR A 235 21.05 -4.39 -20.99
CA TYR A 235 22.23 -5.16 -20.60
C TYR A 235 23.36 -4.22 -20.22
N ILE A 236 24.10 -4.60 -19.18
CA ILE A 236 25.28 -3.88 -18.71
C ILE A 236 26.54 -4.69 -18.98
N VAL A 237 27.65 -3.99 -19.23
CA VAL A 237 28.99 -4.56 -19.28
C VAL A 237 29.77 -4.04 -18.06
N ASN A 238 30.50 -4.91 -17.39
CA ASN A 238 31.37 -4.51 -16.28
C ASN A 238 32.48 -3.59 -16.81
N MET A 239 32.80 -2.54 -16.07
CA MET A 239 33.87 -1.61 -16.42
C MET A 239 35.28 -2.12 -16.07
N SER A 240 35.39 -3.19 -15.29
CA SER A 240 36.63 -3.83 -14.95
C SER A 240 36.69 -5.27 -15.50
N ASN A 241 37.89 -5.70 -15.87
CA ASN A 241 38.10 -7.10 -16.25
C ASN A 241 37.82 -8.03 -15.06
N ILE A 242 37.23 -9.18 -15.34
CA ILE A 242 36.91 -10.19 -14.30
C ILE A 242 38.18 -10.87 -13.76
N GLY A 243 39.26 -10.91 -14.56
CA GLY A 243 40.56 -11.53 -14.17
C GLY A 243 41.64 -10.50 -13.98
N THR A 244 42.69 -10.90 -13.28
CA THR A 244 43.91 -10.10 -13.03
C THR A 244 44.96 -10.27 -14.13
N GLY A 245 44.68 -11.04 -15.17
CA GLY A 245 45.61 -11.37 -16.27
C GLY A 245 44.88 -11.76 -17.56
N THR A 246 45.62 -12.40 -18.43
CA THR A 246 45.04 -13.04 -19.64
C THR A 246 44.50 -14.40 -19.25
N GLU A 247 43.17 -14.51 -19.23
CA GLU A 247 42.48 -15.77 -19.00
C GLU A 247 42.43 -16.59 -20.31
N GLN A 248 42.65 -17.89 -20.20
CA GLN A 248 42.59 -18.78 -21.37
C GLN A 248 41.15 -19.09 -21.72
N PHE A 249 40.81 -19.03 -22.99
CA PHE A 249 39.48 -19.41 -23.50
C PHE A 249 39.19 -20.92 -23.40
N GLY A 250 40.20 -21.70 -23.31
CA GLY A 250 40.14 -23.18 -23.29
C GLY A 250 41.10 -23.80 -24.31
N PRO A 251 41.20 -25.13 -24.36
CA PRO A 251 42.03 -25.85 -25.34
C PRO A 251 41.44 -25.70 -26.75
N GLU A 252 42.28 -25.79 -27.73
CA GLU A 252 41.85 -25.95 -29.13
C GLU A 252 41.12 -27.30 -29.27
N VAL A 253 39.91 -27.29 -29.78
CA VAL A 253 39.07 -28.51 -29.96
C VAL A 253 38.62 -28.63 -31.40
N ASN A 254 38.35 -29.86 -31.82
CA ASN A 254 37.76 -30.10 -33.13
C ASN A 254 36.38 -29.44 -33.28
N PRO A 255 35.96 -29.05 -34.47
CA PRO A 255 34.62 -28.48 -34.71
C PRO A 255 33.47 -29.34 -34.21
N SER A 256 33.64 -30.71 -34.21
CA SER A 256 32.68 -31.66 -33.63
C SER A 256 32.50 -31.51 -32.14
N ASP A 257 33.44 -30.90 -31.44
CA ASP A 257 33.46 -30.70 -30.01
C ASP A 257 33.01 -29.30 -29.59
N ALA A 258 32.50 -28.55 -30.54
CA ALA A 258 31.96 -27.20 -30.27
C ALA A 258 30.86 -27.19 -29.18
N ALA A 259 30.81 -26.13 -28.40
CA ALA A 259 29.92 -26.03 -27.24
C ALA A 259 28.43 -25.76 -27.62
N GLY A 260 28.12 -25.57 -28.91
CA GLY A 260 26.75 -25.27 -29.35
C GLY A 260 26.26 -23.90 -28.83
N THR A 261 27.01 -22.87 -29.10
CA THR A 261 26.66 -21.51 -28.70
C THR A 261 25.76 -20.80 -29.74
N SER A 262 24.99 -19.79 -29.29
CA SER A 262 24.13 -18.94 -30.11
C SER A 262 24.68 -17.52 -30.21
N GLN A 263 24.46 -16.86 -31.35
CA GLN A 263 24.79 -15.45 -31.54
C GLN A 263 23.63 -14.51 -31.16
N SER A 264 22.50 -15.06 -30.74
CA SER A 264 21.33 -14.26 -30.38
C SER A 264 21.62 -13.40 -29.14
N MET A 265 21.12 -12.17 -29.15
CA MET A 265 21.17 -11.31 -27.98
C MET A 265 20.50 -11.99 -26.79
N GLY A 266 21.14 -11.92 -25.60
CA GLY A 266 20.64 -12.59 -24.39
C GLY A 266 21.07 -14.04 -24.23
N SER A 267 21.74 -14.66 -25.23
CA SER A 267 22.23 -16.04 -25.13
C SER A 267 23.52 -16.22 -24.30
N GLY A 268 24.10 -15.11 -23.79
CA GLY A 268 25.39 -15.13 -23.06
C GLY A 268 25.43 -16.13 -21.92
N TYR A 269 24.44 -16.13 -21.03
CA TYR A 269 24.38 -17.09 -19.93
C TYR A 269 24.34 -18.54 -20.41
N THR A 270 23.45 -18.85 -21.37
CA THR A 270 23.32 -20.21 -21.93
C THR A 270 24.61 -20.61 -22.65
N ASN A 271 25.23 -19.70 -23.39
CA ASN A 271 26.51 -19.95 -24.05
C ASN A 271 27.60 -20.27 -23.02
N THR A 272 27.72 -19.49 -21.96
CA THR A 272 28.66 -19.73 -20.87
C THR A 272 28.46 -21.09 -20.25
N GLN A 273 27.21 -21.45 -19.91
CA GLN A 273 26.90 -22.79 -19.38
C GLN A 273 27.26 -23.93 -20.36
N ASN A 274 26.98 -23.76 -21.65
CA ASN A 274 27.32 -24.74 -22.65
C ASN A 274 28.85 -24.93 -22.82
N ILE A 275 29.61 -23.82 -22.82
CA ILE A 275 31.07 -23.83 -22.87
C ILE A 275 31.64 -24.54 -21.65
N VAL A 276 31.23 -24.19 -20.44
CA VAL A 276 31.70 -24.83 -19.20
C VAL A 276 31.37 -26.32 -19.16
N LYS A 277 30.14 -26.67 -19.51
CA LYS A 277 29.68 -28.07 -19.57
C LYS A 277 30.54 -28.91 -20.57
N LYS A 278 30.76 -28.35 -21.76
CA LYS A 278 31.56 -29.04 -22.80
C LYS A 278 33.02 -29.16 -22.38
N PHE A 279 33.60 -28.08 -21.83
CA PHE A 279 34.97 -28.10 -21.31
C PHE A 279 35.17 -29.22 -20.25
N ASN A 280 34.27 -29.25 -19.24
CA ASN A 280 34.36 -30.26 -18.18
C ASN A 280 34.22 -31.69 -18.71
N ALA A 281 33.35 -31.91 -19.70
CA ALA A 281 33.19 -33.22 -20.33
C ALA A 281 34.43 -33.63 -21.12
N LEU A 282 35.04 -32.74 -21.89
CA LEU A 282 36.28 -32.99 -22.64
C LEU A 282 37.48 -33.19 -21.74
N GLN A 283 37.59 -32.41 -20.67
CA GLN A 283 38.64 -32.51 -19.64
C GLN A 283 38.63 -33.92 -19.04
N GLY A 284 37.45 -34.43 -18.67
CA GLY A 284 37.29 -35.80 -18.15
C GLY A 284 37.60 -36.92 -19.18
N ALA A 285 37.17 -36.71 -20.43
CA ALA A 285 37.34 -37.69 -21.49
C ALA A 285 38.75 -37.80 -22.03
N ASN A 286 39.45 -36.64 -22.15
CA ASN A 286 40.76 -36.57 -22.81
C ASN A 286 41.93 -36.52 -21.81
N ASN A 287 41.66 -36.48 -20.49
CA ASN A 287 42.65 -36.45 -19.42
C ASN A 287 43.81 -35.46 -19.70
N TRP A 288 43.44 -34.17 -19.98
CA TRP A 288 44.38 -33.11 -20.29
C TRP A 288 45.11 -32.64 -19.01
N PRO A 289 46.33 -33.13 -18.70
CA PRO A 289 46.97 -32.81 -17.44
C PRO A 289 47.31 -31.33 -17.27
N GLU A 290 47.58 -30.64 -18.38
CA GLU A 290 47.89 -29.19 -18.41
C GLU A 290 46.66 -28.33 -18.08
N TRP A 291 45.45 -28.87 -18.15
CA TRP A 291 44.25 -28.20 -17.84
C TRP A 291 43.65 -28.59 -16.48
N GLN A 292 44.29 -29.46 -15.73
CA GLN A 292 43.85 -29.87 -14.41
C GLN A 292 43.92 -28.67 -13.42
N GLY A 293 42.78 -28.30 -12.84
CA GLY A 293 42.71 -27.17 -11.92
C GLY A 293 42.75 -25.77 -12.56
N VAL A 294 42.86 -25.69 -13.90
CA VAL A 294 42.81 -24.42 -14.63
C VAL A 294 41.36 -24.03 -14.86
N LYS A 295 41.03 -22.81 -14.60
CA LYS A 295 39.72 -22.23 -14.94
C LYS A 295 39.82 -21.55 -16.31
N ILE A 296 38.86 -21.82 -17.18
CA ILE A 296 38.70 -21.13 -18.46
C ILE A 296 37.90 -19.83 -18.24
N ALA A 297 38.02 -18.85 -19.14
CA ALA A 297 37.35 -17.56 -19.05
C ALA A 297 35.83 -17.70 -18.78
N ALA A 298 35.17 -18.68 -19.40
CA ALA A 298 33.74 -18.95 -19.20
C ALA A 298 33.37 -19.43 -17.78
N GLN A 299 34.33 -19.95 -16.99
CA GLN A 299 34.09 -20.35 -15.59
C GLN A 299 34.25 -19.18 -14.61
N LEU A 300 34.74 -18.05 -15.09
CA LEU A 300 34.91 -16.82 -14.29
C LEU A 300 33.74 -15.85 -14.45
N CYS A 301 32.90 -16.06 -15.46
CA CYS A 301 31.66 -15.33 -15.69
C CYS A 301 30.48 -15.95 -14.95
#